data_0c4119d256ba6b20a588aeed5efbe293
#
_entry.id   0c4119d256ba6b20a588aeed5efbe293
#
_cell.length_a   1.000
_cell.length_b   1.000
_cell.length_c   1.000
_cell.angle_alpha   90.00
_cell.angle_beta   90.00
_cell.angle_gamma   90.00
#
_symmetry.space_group_name_H-M   'P 1'
#
loop_
_entity.id
_entity.type
_entity.pdbx_description
1 polymer ?
#
loop_
_entity_poly.entity_id
_entity_poly.type
_entity_poly.pdbx_seq_one_letter_code
_entity_poly.pdbx_strand_id
1 'polypeptide(L)'
;MQHETLIDLLRHGQPVGGRRYRGKQDDPLSEHGWEQMWHSASGETPWQQVISSPLSRCREFSEALTEKLNIPLTVDKRLQELDYGEWEGKTPDELKADDPEIISRYFHDPHNNRPPGAEYVVDFIERVGTAYDDVLAEHSGKHMLIVAHAGVIRAIITRALNAPPEAVFRMHVDTAHLSRIRVDGERPPTLMFHGRSKL
;
A
#
# COMPACT_ATOMS: atom_id res chain seq x y z
N MET A 1 -8.54 11.45 27.68
CA MET A 1 -7.17 11.13 27.19
C MET A 1 -7.33 10.50 25.82
N GLN A 2 -6.80 11.11 24.77
CA GLN A 2 -6.76 10.46 23.47
C GLN A 2 -5.72 9.33 23.56
N HIS A 3 -6.14 8.11 23.26
CA HIS A 3 -5.25 6.96 23.24
C HIS A 3 -4.41 6.99 21.97
N GLU A 4 -3.12 6.63 22.08
CA GLU A 4 -2.22 6.50 20.94
C GLU A 4 -2.77 5.45 19.95
N THR A 5 -2.82 5.83 18.68
CA THR A 5 -3.17 4.95 17.56
C THR A 5 -1.91 4.66 16.76
N LEU A 6 -1.62 3.38 16.52
CA LEU A 6 -0.52 2.95 15.69
C LEU A 6 -1.04 2.27 14.42
N ILE A 7 -0.48 2.63 13.29
CA ILE A 7 -0.82 2.02 12.00
C ILE A 7 0.45 1.52 11.35
N ASP A 8 0.54 0.20 11.18
CA ASP A 8 1.55 -0.42 10.35
C ASP A 8 1.00 -0.58 8.93
N LEU A 9 1.81 -0.22 7.95
CA LEU A 9 1.52 -0.34 6.53
C LEU A 9 2.43 -1.43 5.98
N LEU A 10 1.88 -2.53 5.49
CA LEU A 10 2.61 -3.65 4.92
C LEU A 10 2.32 -3.75 3.42
N ARG A 11 3.37 -3.61 2.59
CA ARG A 11 3.23 -3.92 1.17
C ARG A 11 3.16 -5.43 0.97
N HIS A 12 2.30 -5.89 0.06
CA HIS A 12 2.28 -7.30 -0.35
C HIS A 12 3.66 -7.81 -0.79
N GLY A 13 3.93 -9.10 -0.62
CA GLY A 13 5.09 -9.81 -1.12
C GLY A 13 5.13 -9.90 -2.65
N GLN A 14 6.12 -10.59 -3.20
CA GLN A 14 6.27 -10.76 -4.63
C GLN A 14 5.07 -11.53 -5.25
N PRO A 15 4.35 -10.96 -6.22
CA PRO A 15 3.32 -11.68 -6.97
C PRO A 15 3.92 -12.66 -7.98
N VAL A 16 3.11 -13.62 -8.44
CA VAL A 16 3.47 -14.46 -9.60
C VAL A 16 3.71 -13.60 -10.84
N GLY A 17 4.53 -14.06 -11.77
CA GLY A 17 4.81 -13.38 -13.05
C GLY A 17 5.86 -12.25 -12.95
N GLY A 18 6.55 -12.08 -11.80
CA GLY A 18 7.68 -11.16 -11.65
C GLY A 18 7.30 -9.67 -11.69
N ARG A 19 8.24 -8.81 -12.07
CA ARG A 19 8.08 -7.35 -12.06
C ARG A 19 7.28 -6.85 -13.25
N ARG A 20 6.04 -6.40 -13.00
CA ARG A 20 5.11 -5.82 -13.98
C ARG A 20 4.36 -4.65 -13.37
N TYR A 21 3.79 -3.77 -14.20
CA TYR A 21 2.77 -2.82 -13.75
C TYR A 21 1.49 -3.59 -13.41
N ARG A 22 1.03 -3.47 -12.18
CA ARG A 22 -0.20 -4.11 -11.68
C ARG A 22 -1.00 -3.12 -10.86
N GLY A 23 -2.10 -2.72 -11.39
CA GLY A 23 -3.13 -1.99 -10.66
C GLY A 23 -4.24 -2.94 -10.23
N LYS A 24 -5.27 -3.06 -11.08
CA LYS A 24 -6.42 -3.95 -10.86
C LYS A 24 -6.14 -5.41 -11.18
N GLN A 25 -5.12 -5.70 -12.00
CA GLN A 25 -4.75 -7.09 -12.30
C GLN A 25 -4.49 -7.85 -11.01
N ASP A 26 -5.24 -8.94 -10.83
CA ASP A 26 -5.28 -9.69 -9.57
C ASP A 26 -4.43 -10.96 -9.63
N ASP A 27 -3.11 -10.78 -9.71
CA ASP A 27 -2.14 -11.86 -9.59
C ASP A 27 -1.92 -12.20 -8.10
N PRO A 28 -1.97 -13.50 -7.70
CA PRO A 28 -1.72 -13.93 -6.33
C PRO A 28 -0.24 -13.80 -5.94
N LEU A 29 0.07 -14.01 -4.66
CA LEU A 29 1.46 -14.12 -4.19
C LEU A 29 2.14 -15.36 -4.80
N SER A 30 3.42 -15.22 -5.14
CA SER A 30 4.30 -16.35 -5.39
C SER A 30 4.65 -17.06 -4.07
N GLU A 31 5.20 -18.28 -4.14
CA GLU A 31 5.73 -18.97 -2.94
C GLU A 31 6.71 -18.08 -2.19
N HIS A 32 7.65 -17.46 -2.91
CA HIS A 32 8.58 -16.51 -2.32
C HIS A 32 7.87 -15.28 -1.71
N GLY A 33 6.81 -14.79 -2.36
CA GLY A 33 5.98 -13.70 -1.81
C GLY A 33 5.33 -14.06 -0.48
N TRP A 34 4.84 -15.29 -0.34
CA TRP A 34 4.32 -15.81 0.92
C TRP A 34 5.39 -15.87 2.01
N GLU A 35 6.59 -16.37 1.68
CA GLU A 35 7.73 -16.40 2.61
C GLU A 35 8.10 -14.99 3.09
N GLN A 36 8.16 -14.01 2.17
CA GLN A 36 8.42 -12.61 2.51
C GLN A 36 7.38 -12.06 3.49
N MET A 37 6.09 -12.29 3.23
CA MET A 37 5.00 -11.80 4.09
C MET A 37 5.05 -12.41 5.49
N TRP A 38 5.26 -13.74 5.59
CA TRP A 38 5.42 -14.40 6.88
C TRP A 38 6.68 -13.96 7.62
N HIS A 39 7.77 -13.67 6.91
CA HIS A 39 8.97 -13.10 7.54
C HIS A 39 8.66 -11.73 8.19
N SER A 40 7.95 -10.86 7.48
CA SER A 40 7.58 -9.53 8.00
C SER A 40 6.65 -9.60 9.21
N ALA A 41 5.81 -10.64 9.28
CA ALA A 41 4.91 -10.91 10.40
C ALA A 41 5.50 -11.91 11.43
N SER A 42 6.80 -12.21 11.39
CA SER A 42 7.44 -13.19 12.30
C SER A 42 7.88 -12.61 13.64
N GLY A 43 7.92 -11.29 13.77
CA GLY A 43 8.28 -10.59 15.02
C GLY A 43 7.10 -10.46 15.97
N GLU A 44 7.10 -9.36 16.72
CA GLU A 44 5.93 -8.96 17.50
C GLU A 44 4.75 -8.70 16.56
N THR A 45 3.59 -9.24 16.92
CA THR A 45 2.33 -9.04 16.17
C THR A 45 1.33 -8.31 17.06
N PRO A 46 1.54 -7.02 17.33
CA PRO A 46 0.75 -6.26 18.31
C PRO A 46 -0.62 -5.82 17.76
N TRP A 47 -0.96 -6.24 16.55
CA TRP A 47 -2.15 -5.79 15.83
C TRP A 47 -3.44 -6.31 16.46
N GLN A 48 -4.41 -5.42 16.56
CA GLN A 48 -5.75 -5.68 17.08
C GLN A 48 -6.80 -5.70 15.96
N GLN A 49 -6.42 -5.25 14.77
CA GLN A 49 -7.25 -5.18 13.56
C GLN A 49 -6.37 -5.24 12.32
N VAL A 50 -6.80 -5.95 11.30
CA VAL A 50 -6.21 -5.91 9.96
C VAL A 50 -7.19 -5.29 8.97
N ILE A 51 -6.71 -4.36 8.15
CA ILE A 51 -7.44 -3.79 7.01
C ILE A 51 -6.70 -4.18 5.75
N SER A 52 -7.38 -4.70 4.75
CA SER A 52 -6.73 -5.22 3.54
C SER A 52 -7.31 -4.65 2.26
N SER A 53 -6.45 -4.47 1.27
CA SER A 53 -6.87 -4.38 -0.13
C SER A 53 -7.64 -5.65 -0.52
N PRO A 54 -8.66 -5.56 -1.39
CA PRO A 54 -9.41 -6.74 -1.87
C PRO A 54 -8.63 -7.64 -2.82
N LEU A 55 -7.49 -7.17 -3.37
CA LEU A 55 -6.71 -7.95 -4.34
C LEU A 55 -6.04 -9.15 -3.66
N SER A 56 -6.05 -10.31 -4.32
CA SER A 56 -5.65 -11.61 -3.77
C SER A 56 -4.29 -11.58 -3.06
N ARG A 57 -3.30 -10.93 -3.66
CA ARG A 57 -1.94 -10.78 -3.10
C ARG A 57 -1.86 -10.07 -1.74
N CYS A 58 -2.91 -9.34 -1.34
CA CYS A 58 -3.07 -8.74 -0.02
C CYS A 58 -4.06 -9.51 0.82
N ARG A 59 -5.23 -9.81 0.25
CA ARG A 59 -6.38 -10.38 0.95
C ARG A 59 -6.09 -11.78 1.48
N GLU A 60 -5.55 -12.68 0.67
CA GLU A 60 -5.31 -14.07 1.08
C GLU A 60 -4.31 -14.16 2.25
N PHE A 61 -3.24 -13.34 2.21
CA PHE A 61 -2.33 -13.26 3.35
C PHE A 61 -3.01 -12.68 4.60
N SER A 62 -3.83 -11.65 4.43
CA SER A 62 -4.56 -11.02 5.54
C SER A 62 -5.55 -11.98 6.19
N GLU A 63 -6.25 -12.80 5.40
CA GLU A 63 -7.14 -13.88 5.87
C GLU A 63 -6.35 -14.89 6.71
N ALA A 64 -5.22 -15.41 6.19
CA ALA A 64 -4.38 -16.37 6.90
C ALA A 64 -3.75 -15.78 8.19
N LEU A 65 -3.34 -14.50 8.17
CA LEU A 65 -2.77 -13.83 9.32
C LEU A 65 -3.82 -13.62 10.41
N THR A 66 -5.01 -13.13 10.06
CA THR A 66 -6.09 -12.86 11.03
C THR A 66 -6.66 -14.13 11.63
N GLU A 67 -6.75 -15.22 10.86
CA GLU A 67 -7.08 -16.53 11.39
C GLU A 67 -6.05 -16.99 12.44
N LYS A 68 -4.75 -16.89 12.12
CA LYS A 68 -3.66 -17.27 13.04
C LYS A 68 -3.66 -16.45 14.33
N LEU A 69 -3.95 -15.14 14.24
CA LEU A 69 -3.92 -14.22 15.40
C LEU A 69 -5.26 -14.13 16.13
N ASN A 70 -6.32 -14.69 15.57
CA ASN A 70 -7.68 -14.57 16.07
C ASN A 70 -8.12 -13.11 16.26
N ILE A 71 -7.88 -12.27 15.24
CA ILE A 71 -8.25 -10.85 15.21
C ILE A 71 -9.11 -10.54 13.98
N PRO A 72 -9.93 -9.48 14.01
CA PRO A 72 -10.81 -9.14 12.89
C PRO A 72 -10.07 -8.66 11.65
N LEU A 73 -10.66 -8.94 10.47
CA LEU A 73 -10.27 -8.46 9.15
C LEU A 73 -11.37 -7.57 8.56
N THR A 74 -10.98 -6.44 8.00
CA THR A 74 -11.83 -5.60 7.14
C THR A 74 -11.20 -5.50 5.76
N VAL A 75 -11.99 -5.72 4.71
CA VAL A 75 -11.54 -5.55 3.32
C VAL A 75 -12.13 -4.27 2.75
N ASP A 76 -11.28 -3.33 2.34
CA ASP A 76 -11.70 -2.04 1.80
C ASP A 76 -11.29 -1.89 0.33
N LYS A 77 -12.26 -1.70 -0.56
CA LYS A 77 -12.05 -1.53 -2.00
C LYS A 77 -11.21 -0.29 -2.33
N ARG A 78 -11.26 0.73 -1.48
CA ARG A 78 -10.49 1.96 -1.65
C ARG A 78 -8.98 1.76 -1.48
N LEU A 79 -8.55 0.60 -0.96
CA LEU A 79 -7.14 0.22 -0.82
C LEU A 79 -6.60 -0.58 -2.02
N GLN A 80 -7.35 -0.68 -3.13
CA GLN A 80 -6.79 -1.21 -4.39
C GLN A 80 -5.62 -0.35 -4.88
N GLU A 81 -4.67 -0.98 -5.60
CA GLU A 81 -3.56 -0.26 -6.20
C GLU A 81 -4.03 0.72 -7.28
N LEU A 82 -3.21 1.69 -7.61
CA LEU A 82 -3.41 2.61 -8.72
C LEU A 82 -3.63 1.82 -10.02
N ASP A 83 -4.74 2.11 -10.71
CA ASP A 83 -5.03 1.51 -12.01
C ASP A 83 -4.10 2.08 -13.07
N TYR A 84 -3.31 1.22 -13.69
CA TYR A 84 -2.37 1.59 -14.74
C TYR A 84 -2.93 1.45 -16.17
N GLY A 85 -4.22 1.10 -16.34
CA GLY A 85 -4.88 1.00 -17.64
C GLY A 85 -4.13 0.08 -18.60
N GLU A 86 -3.79 0.55 -19.81
CA GLU A 86 -3.10 -0.23 -20.83
C GLU A 86 -1.67 -0.69 -20.46
N TRP A 87 -1.11 -0.21 -19.35
CA TRP A 87 0.19 -0.69 -18.86
C TRP A 87 0.07 -1.94 -18.00
N GLU A 88 -1.14 -2.31 -17.57
CA GLU A 88 -1.31 -3.48 -16.73
C GLU A 88 -0.81 -4.77 -17.40
N GLY A 89 -0.07 -5.58 -16.63
CA GLY A 89 0.55 -6.80 -17.11
C GLY A 89 1.86 -6.60 -17.88
N LYS A 90 2.21 -5.37 -18.27
CA LYS A 90 3.46 -5.09 -19.00
C LYS A 90 4.64 -4.90 -18.05
N THR A 91 5.80 -5.35 -18.50
CA THR A 91 7.07 -5.07 -17.85
C THR A 91 7.56 -3.65 -18.21
N PRO A 92 8.48 -3.06 -17.43
CA PRO A 92 9.13 -1.80 -17.81
C PRO A 92 9.84 -1.86 -19.17
N ASP A 93 10.43 -3.01 -19.53
CA ASP A 93 11.16 -3.17 -20.80
C ASP A 93 10.19 -3.22 -21.98
N GLU A 94 9.05 -3.92 -21.85
CA GLU A 94 7.99 -3.92 -22.87
C GLU A 94 7.42 -2.52 -23.11
N LEU A 95 7.25 -1.71 -22.06
CA LEU A 95 6.78 -0.34 -22.19
C LEU A 95 7.79 0.58 -22.88
N LYS A 96 9.10 0.35 -22.64
CA LYS A 96 10.16 1.16 -23.21
C LYS A 96 10.56 0.74 -24.61
N ALA A 97 10.06 -0.40 -25.11
CA ALA A 97 10.47 -0.92 -26.42
C ALA A 97 10.19 0.06 -27.55
N ASP A 98 9.02 0.70 -27.56
CA ASP A 98 8.63 1.67 -28.57
C ASP A 98 8.91 3.13 -28.16
N ASP A 99 9.03 3.40 -26.86
CA ASP A 99 9.23 4.74 -26.30
C ASP A 99 10.04 4.67 -25.00
N PRO A 100 11.37 4.82 -25.06
CA PRO A 100 12.27 4.70 -23.89
C PRO A 100 11.93 5.66 -22.73
N GLU A 101 11.32 6.81 -23.02
CA GLU A 101 11.00 7.85 -22.03
C GLU A 101 9.57 7.76 -21.46
N ILE A 102 8.73 6.84 -21.92
CA ILE A 102 7.32 6.76 -21.57
C ILE A 102 7.10 6.70 -20.05
N ILE A 103 7.90 5.88 -19.35
CA ILE A 103 7.81 5.72 -17.89
C ILE A 103 8.28 6.99 -17.17
N SER A 104 9.41 7.56 -17.63
CA SER A 104 9.98 8.78 -17.05
C SER A 104 9.01 9.95 -17.15
N ARG A 105 8.42 10.16 -18.32
CA ARG A 105 7.42 11.21 -18.54
C ARG A 105 6.22 11.06 -17.62
N TYR A 106 5.69 9.84 -17.46
CA TYR A 106 4.57 9.58 -16.56
C TYR A 106 4.89 9.97 -15.11
N PHE A 107 6.03 9.54 -14.57
CA PHE A 107 6.37 9.84 -13.17
C PHE A 107 6.73 11.31 -12.92
N HIS A 108 7.14 12.06 -13.95
CA HIS A 108 7.38 13.50 -13.84
C HIS A 108 6.12 14.34 -14.00
N ASP A 109 5.19 13.90 -14.85
CA ASP A 109 3.92 14.56 -15.10
C ASP A 109 2.82 13.51 -15.35
N PRO A 110 2.26 12.92 -14.27
CA PRO A 110 1.28 11.84 -14.37
C PRO A 110 -0.08 12.32 -14.89
N HIS A 111 -0.36 13.62 -14.87
CA HIS A 111 -1.60 14.16 -15.39
C HIS A 111 -1.63 14.12 -16.90
N ASN A 112 -0.59 14.67 -17.55
CA ASN A 112 -0.53 14.79 -19.00
C ASN A 112 -0.02 13.52 -19.71
N ASN A 113 0.70 12.64 -19.00
CA ASN A 113 1.26 11.40 -19.55
C ASN A 113 0.59 10.13 -19.00
N ARG A 114 -0.65 10.26 -18.52
CA ARG A 114 -1.42 9.15 -17.97
C ARG A 114 -1.66 8.07 -19.04
N PRO A 115 -1.38 6.77 -18.73
CA PRO A 115 -1.69 5.68 -19.65
C PRO A 115 -3.18 5.68 -20.00
N PRO A 116 -3.56 5.33 -21.25
CA PRO A 116 -4.97 5.21 -21.62
C PRO A 116 -5.71 4.24 -20.66
N GLY A 117 -6.90 4.65 -20.23
CA GLY A 117 -7.72 3.88 -19.30
C GLY A 117 -7.25 3.85 -17.84
N ALA A 118 -6.08 4.41 -17.52
CA ALA A 118 -5.58 4.46 -16.14
C ALA A 118 -6.39 5.42 -15.24
N GLU A 119 -6.31 5.23 -13.94
CA GLU A 119 -6.86 6.14 -12.93
C GLU A 119 -6.06 7.45 -12.87
N TYR A 120 -6.72 8.56 -12.59
CA TYR A 120 -6.00 9.79 -12.27
C TYR A 120 -5.35 9.68 -10.89
N VAL A 121 -4.09 10.10 -10.81
CA VAL A 121 -3.33 10.03 -9.55
C VAL A 121 -3.98 10.85 -8.43
N VAL A 122 -4.63 11.96 -8.77
CA VAL A 122 -5.35 12.80 -7.80
C VAL A 122 -6.55 12.06 -7.22
N ASP A 123 -7.33 11.35 -8.04
CA ASP A 123 -8.50 10.57 -7.60
C ASP A 123 -8.05 9.37 -6.75
N PHE A 124 -6.95 8.74 -7.14
CA PHE A 124 -6.31 7.67 -6.37
C PHE A 124 -5.90 8.14 -4.97
N ILE A 125 -5.19 9.27 -4.87
CA ILE A 125 -4.75 9.85 -3.58
C ILE A 125 -5.96 10.19 -2.72
N GLU A 126 -7.02 10.74 -3.29
CA GLU A 126 -8.22 11.12 -2.55
C GLU A 126 -8.97 9.89 -2.01
N ARG A 127 -9.19 8.84 -2.84
CA ARG A 127 -9.89 7.65 -2.36
C ARG A 127 -9.12 6.89 -1.27
N VAL A 128 -7.78 6.83 -1.41
CA VAL A 128 -6.92 6.19 -0.40
C VAL A 128 -6.85 7.04 0.86
N GLY A 129 -6.75 8.37 0.71
CA GLY A 129 -6.75 9.30 1.84
C GLY A 129 -8.04 9.21 2.65
N THR A 130 -9.20 9.17 1.98
CA THR A 130 -10.50 8.98 2.64
C THR A 130 -10.57 7.65 3.38
N ALA A 131 -10.08 6.55 2.77
CA ALA A 131 -10.03 5.25 3.46
C ALA A 131 -9.15 5.30 4.73
N TYR A 132 -8.01 5.97 4.66
CA TYR A 132 -7.11 6.14 5.81
C TYR A 132 -7.76 6.96 6.93
N ASP A 133 -8.41 8.07 6.60
CA ASP A 133 -9.09 8.92 7.57
C ASP A 133 -10.24 8.17 8.28
N ASP A 134 -11.03 7.37 7.54
CA ASP A 134 -12.10 6.54 8.11
C ASP A 134 -11.54 5.46 9.05
N VAL A 135 -10.45 4.80 8.65
CA VAL A 135 -9.76 3.79 9.50
C VAL A 135 -9.28 4.41 10.80
N LEU A 136 -8.70 5.62 10.76
CA LEU A 136 -8.30 6.36 11.95
C LEU A 136 -9.49 6.69 12.87
N ALA A 137 -10.59 7.15 12.29
CA ALA A 137 -11.79 7.51 13.05
C ALA A 137 -12.43 6.28 13.73
N GLU A 138 -12.53 5.16 13.01
CA GLU A 138 -13.18 3.93 13.50
C GLU A 138 -12.35 3.18 14.55
N HIS A 139 -11.02 3.24 14.45
CA HIS A 139 -10.11 2.43 15.25
C HIS A 139 -9.18 3.24 16.14
N SER A 140 -9.60 4.42 16.58
CA SER A 140 -8.82 5.28 17.49
C SER A 140 -8.39 4.50 18.75
N GLY A 141 -7.13 4.65 19.13
CA GLY A 141 -6.53 3.98 20.30
C GLY A 141 -6.09 2.53 20.07
N LYS A 142 -6.17 2.01 18.84
CA LYS A 142 -5.75 0.66 18.50
C LYS A 142 -4.40 0.65 17.75
N HIS A 143 -3.77 -0.52 17.74
CA HIS A 143 -2.66 -0.84 16.84
C HIS A 143 -3.17 -1.67 15.67
N MET A 144 -3.11 -1.13 14.47
CA MET A 144 -3.69 -1.70 13.26
C MET A 144 -2.61 -2.08 12.25
N LEU A 145 -2.93 -3.05 11.38
CA LEU A 145 -2.16 -3.37 10.20
C LEU A 145 -3.00 -3.09 8.94
N ILE A 146 -2.47 -2.31 8.02
CA ILE A 146 -3.01 -2.15 6.66
C ILE A 146 -2.12 -2.95 5.69
N VAL A 147 -2.69 -3.96 5.03
CA VAL A 147 -2.01 -4.75 4.01
C VAL A 147 -2.45 -4.25 2.63
N ALA A 148 -1.50 -3.68 1.90
CA ALA A 148 -1.81 -2.98 0.65
C ALA A 148 -0.65 -3.02 -0.36
N HIS A 149 -0.54 -1.98 -1.17
CA HIS A 149 0.34 -1.87 -2.33
C HIS A 149 1.29 -0.68 -2.19
N ALA A 150 2.29 -0.59 -3.07
CA ALA A 150 3.29 0.47 -3.02
C ALA A 150 2.66 1.87 -3.20
N GLY A 151 1.75 2.04 -4.16
CA GLY A 151 1.06 3.30 -4.39
C GLY A 151 0.19 3.70 -3.20
N VAL A 152 -0.59 2.75 -2.66
CA VAL A 152 -1.46 2.97 -1.49
C VAL A 152 -0.64 3.41 -0.27
N ILE A 153 0.46 2.73 0.04
CA ILE A 153 1.32 3.11 1.17
C ILE A 153 1.89 4.51 1.00
N ARG A 154 2.34 4.84 -0.21
CA ARG A 154 2.82 6.20 -0.55
C ARG A 154 1.75 7.25 -0.36
N ALA A 155 0.51 6.99 -0.82
CA ALA A 155 -0.62 7.91 -0.66
C ALA A 155 -0.97 8.12 0.82
N ILE A 156 -1.01 7.05 1.63
CA ILE A 156 -1.24 7.13 3.07
C ILE A 156 -0.14 7.95 3.76
N ILE A 157 1.13 7.69 3.47
CA ILE A 157 2.24 8.45 4.06
C ILE A 157 2.18 9.92 3.62
N THR A 158 1.91 10.20 2.34
CA THR A 158 1.72 11.57 1.82
C THR A 158 0.60 12.29 2.58
N ARG A 159 -0.56 11.63 2.80
CA ARG A 159 -1.69 12.16 3.57
C ARG A 159 -1.30 12.43 5.03
N ALA A 160 -0.69 11.46 5.70
CA ALA A 160 -0.32 11.55 7.10
C ALA A 160 0.69 12.67 7.38
N LEU A 161 1.63 12.89 6.47
CA LEU A 161 2.66 13.94 6.58
C LEU A 161 2.20 15.31 6.05
N ASN A 162 0.96 15.42 5.57
CA ASN A 162 0.45 16.63 4.91
C ASN A 162 1.41 17.12 3.80
N ALA A 163 2.03 16.16 3.08
CA ALA A 163 2.95 16.46 2.00
C ALA A 163 2.19 16.75 0.69
N PRO A 164 2.78 17.49 -0.25
CA PRO A 164 2.15 17.74 -1.54
C PRO A 164 1.94 16.44 -2.32
N PRO A 165 0.88 16.33 -3.16
CA PRO A 165 0.55 15.10 -3.90
C PRO A 165 1.70 14.51 -4.72
N GLU A 166 2.61 15.34 -5.22
CA GLU A 166 3.78 14.93 -6.00
C GLU A 166 4.78 14.10 -5.18
N ALA A 167 4.68 14.12 -3.85
CA ALA A 167 5.50 13.29 -2.96
C ALA A 167 5.21 11.79 -3.12
N VAL A 168 4.04 11.41 -3.65
CA VAL A 168 3.63 10.01 -3.83
C VAL A 168 4.61 9.19 -4.65
N PHE A 169 5.33 9.81 -5.59
CA PHE A 169 6.34 9.12 -6.41
C PHE A 169 7.77 9.24 -5.88
N ARG A 170 7.98 9.89 -4.73
CA ARG A 170 9.31 10.15 -4.15
C ARG A 170 9.71 9.21 -3.02
N MET A 171 8.90 8.19 -2.75
CA MET A 171 9.17 7.20 -1.70
C MET A 171 9.38 5.82 -2.34
N HIS A 172 10.42 5.12 -1.89
CA HIS A 172 10.63 3.72 -2.26
C HIS A 172 9.93 2.82 -1.24
N VAL A 173 9.14 1.86 -1.72
CA VAL A 173 8.43 0.89 -0.87
C VAL A 173 8.74 -0.50 -1.41
N ASP A 174 9.57 -1.27 -0.72
CA ASP A 174 9.90 -2.65 -1.09
C ASP A 174 8.75 -3.64 -0.77
N THR A 175 8.74 -4.78 -1.47
CA THR A 175 7.80 -5.88 -1.20
C THR A 175 7.98 -6.39 0.22
N ALA A 176 6.86 -6.66 0.89
CA ALA A 176 6.80 -7.15 2.27
C ALA A 176 7.52 -6.27 3.31
N HIS A 177 7.74 -4.98 3.00
CA HIS A 177 8.28 -4.04 3.99
C HIS A 177 7.19 -3.28 4.73
N LEU A 178 7.50 -2.94 5.97
CA LEU A 178 6.64 -2.26 6.93
C LEU A 178 7.01 -0.79 7.06
N SER A 179 5.99 0.03 7.26
CA SER A 179 6.13 1.42 7.70
C SER A 179 5.16 1.66 8.85
N ARG A 180 5.47 2.53 9.81
CA ARG A 180 4.61 2.83 10.96
C ARG A 180 4.30 4.30 11.06
N ILE A 181 3.03 4.61 11.21
CA ILE A 181 2.52 5.94 11.54
C ILE A 181 1.94 5.90 12.95
N ARG A 182 2.24 6.92 13.75
CA ARG A 182 1.66 7.17 15.07
C ARG A 182 0.76 8.39 15.02
N VAL A 183 -0.41 8.27 15.65
CA VAL A 183 -1.37 9.36 15.86
C VAL A 183 -1.75 9.37 17.33
N ASP A 184 -1.34 10.40 18.07
CA ASP A 184 -1.57 10.52 19.52
C ASP A 184 -2.50 11.70 19.90
N GLY A 185 -2.91 12.50 18.92
CA GLY A 185 -3.76 13.66 19.13
C GLY A 185 -3.08 14.90 19.76
N GLU A 186 -1.86 14.75 20.28
CA GLU A 186 -1.06 15.85 20.81
C GLU A 186 -0.16 16.47 19.73
N ARG A 187 0.18 15.68 18.72
CA ARG A 187 1.05 16.06 17.60
C ARG A 187 0.40 15.68 16.27
N PRO A 188 0.84 16.30 15.18
CA PRO A 188 0.51 15.79 13.86
C PRO A 188 0.93 14.31 13.70
N PRO A 189 0.27 13.54 12.81
CA PRO A 189 0.67 12.17 12.52
C PRO A 189 2.16 12.08 12.25
N THR A 190 2.84 11.11 12.85
CA THR A 190 4.29 10.97 12.81
C THR A 190 4.68 9.66 12.14
N LEU A 191 5.48 9.71 11.08
CA LEU A 191 6.10 8.54 10.48
C LEU A 191 7.26 8.07 11.38
N MET A 192 7.06 6.94 12.07
CA MET A 192 8.03 6.41 13.04
C MET A 192 9.19 5.68 12.38
N PHE A 193 8.90 4.96 11.30
CA PHE A 193 9.89 4.32 10.43
C PHE A 193 9.29 4.02 9.07
N HIS A 194 10.14 3.77 8.09
CA HIS A 194 9.79 3.36 6.74
C HIS A 194 10.77 2.32 6.22
N GLY A 195 10.26 1.26 5.60
CA GLY A 195 11.08 0.26 4.89
C GLY A 195 11.72 -0.82 5.78
N ARG A 196 11.11 -1.20 6.91
CA ARG A 196 11.59 -2.33 7.73
C ARG A 196 11.08 -3.65 7.19
N SER A 197 11.93 -4.68 7.20
CA SER A 197 11.55 -6.04 6.80
C SER A 197 10.75 -6.81 7.88
N LYS A 198 10.79 -6.34 9.13
CA LYS A 198 9.97 -6.85 10.27
C LYS A 198 9.94 -5.83 11.41
N LEU A 199 9.00 -6.01 12.35
CA LEU A 199 8.90 -5.23 13.59
C LEU A 199 9.98 -5.58 14.60
#